data_a3861102ea62130baec13eb8b71ad5e0
#
_entry.id   a3861102ea62130baec13eb8b71ad5e0
#
_cell.length_a   1.000
_cell.length_b   1.000
_cell.length_c   1.000
_cell.angle_alpha   90.00
_cell.angle_beta   90.00
_cell.angle_gamma   90.00
#
_symmetry.space_group_name_H-M   'P 1'
#
loop_
_entity.id
_entity.type
_entity.pdbx_description
1 polymer ?
#
loop_
_entity_poly.entity_id
_entity_poly.type
_entity_poly.pdbx_seq_one_letter_code
_entity_poly.pdbx_strand_id
1 'polypeptide(L)'
;MPESLMVIRSFSTLRKHWEWMTFSADSGSSVHTLTDDLPLESLADQPGAGNVHLLIPPEGLLYRSLTLPNAKYKLTAQTLQWLAEETLPDASQNWHWTVVDKQNESVEVIGIQSEKLSRYLERLHTAGLNVTRVLPDGCYLPWEVDSWTLVNQQTSWLIRSAAHAFNELDEHWLQHLANQFPPENMRCYGVAPHGVAAANPLIQHPEIPSLSLYSADIAFQRYDMLHGVFRKQKTVSKSGKWLARLAVSCLVLSILSFVGSRGIAFWQTLKIEDKLQQQQQETWQRYFPQIKHTHNFRFYFKQQLAQQYPEAVPLLYHLQTLLLEHHELQLMEANYSQRQKSLTLKMSAKSEANIDRFCELTQSWLPMEKTEKDPVSGVWTVRNSGK
;
A
#
# COMPACT_ATOMS: atom_id res chain seq x y z
N MET A 1 17.04 15.92 0.23
CA MET A 1 18.51 15.89 0.11
C MET A 1 18.88 14.45 -0.14
N PRO A 2 19.75 14.10 -1.08
CA PRO A 2 20.26 12.74 -1.17
C PRO A 2 20.91 12.39 0.18
N GLU A 3 20.48 11.27 0.77
CA GLU A 3 21.05 10.80 2.03
C GLU A 3 22.54 10.56 1.82
N SER A 4 23.39 11.20 2.62
CA SER A 4 24.83 10.94 2.61
C SER A 4 25.07 9.47 2.93
N LEU A 5 25.99 8.85 2.22
CA LEU A 5 26.39 7.46 2.40
C LEU A 5 27.80 7.41 3.01
N MET A 6 27.98 6.58 4.02
CA MET A 6 29.30 6.24 4.55
C MET A 6 29.65 4.80 4.19
N VAL A 7 30.85 4.56 3.71
CA VAL A 7 31.38 3.21 3.50
C VAL A 7 32.47 2.97 4.53
N ILE A 8 32.34 1.87 5.25
CA ILE A 8 33.33 1.46 6.25
C ILE A 8 33.87 0.11 5.86
N ARG A 9 35.19 0.01 5.79
CA ARG A 9 35.90 -1.20 5.48
C ARG A 9 36.53 -1.72 6.77
N SER A 10 36.19 -2.93 7.18
CA SER A 10 36.74 -3.49 8.43
C SER A 10 38.18 -3.92 8.27
N PHE A 11 38.91 -4.00 9.40
CA PHE A 11 40.27 -4.51 9.40
C PHE A 11 40.38 -5.94 8.89
N SER A 12 41.52 -6.30 8.31
CA SER A 12 41.88 -7.68 7.98
C SER A 12 43.20 -8.04 8.69
N THR A 13 43.58 -9.31 8.69
CA THR A 13 44.84 -9.77 9.26
C THR A 13 46.09 -9.17 8.57
N LEU A 14 45.95 -8.88 7.27
CA LEU A 14 46.99 -8.27 6.47
C LEU A 14 47.00 -6.74 6.60
N ARG A 15 45.82 -6.11 6.59
CA ARG A 15 45.65 -4.65 6.70
C ARG A 15 45.26 -4.23 8.10
N LYS A 16 45.70 -4.34 9.06
CA LYS A 16 45.48 -4.13 10.53
C LYS A 16 44.80 -2.82 10.95
N HIS A 17 44.02 -2.18 10.06
CA HIS A 17 43.28 -0.95 10.33
C HIS A 17 41.91 -0.93 9.63
N TRP A 18 41.02 -0.06 10.11
CA TRP A 18 39.76 0.26 9.46
C TRP A 18 39.94 1.43 8.52
N GLU A 19 39.21 1.44 7.42
CA GLU A 19 39.14 2.57 6.51
C GLU A 19 37.68 3.00 6.34
N TRP A 20 37.50 4.28 6.07
CA TRP A 20 36.17 4.80 5.80
C TRP A 20 36.19 5.93 4.79
N MET A 21 35.04 6.16 4.17
CA MET A 21 34.83 7.20 3.16
C MET A 21 33.37 7.63 3.20
N THR A 22 33.13 8.93 2.97
CA THR A 22 31.78 9.47 2.82
C THR A 22 31.55 9.87 1.38
N PHE A 23 30.33 9.55 0.89
CA PHE A 23 29.82 10.05 -0.37
C PHE A 23 28.87 11.20 -0.08
N SER A 24 29.22 12.40 -0.51
CA SER A 24 28.35 13.58 -0.49
C SER A 24 28.32 14.18 -1.89
N ALA A 25 27.17 14.78 -2.26
CA ALA A 25 27.01 15.39 -3.59
C ALA A 25 27.98 16.54 -3.86
N ASP A 26 28.54 17.16 -2.81
CA ASP A 26 29.30 18.42 -2.88
C ASP A 26 30.80 18.29 -2.55
N SER A 27 31.30 17.13 -2.09
CA SER A 27 32.70 16.97 -1.71
C SER A 27 33.30 15.74 -2.38
N GLY A 28 34.53 15.90 -2.90
CA GLY A 28 35.32 14.77 -3.40
C GLY A 28 35.51 13.74 -2.28
N SER A 29 35.29 12.46 -2.62
CA SER A 29 35.44 11.35 -1.67
C SER A 29 36.91 11.15 -1.35
N SER A 30 37.30 11.41 -0.11
CA SER A 30 38.62 11.07 0.42
C SER A 30 38.52 9.82 1.30
N VAL A 31 39.49 8.93 1.17
CA VAL A 31 39.60 7.74 2.03
C VAL A 31 40.38 8.11 3.29
N HIS A 32 39.86 7.76 4.42
CA HIS A 32 40.43 8.00 5.74
C HIS A 32 40.68 6.68 6.45
N THR A 33 41.79 6.63 7.20
CA THR A 33 42.15 5.50 8.04
C THR A 33 41.77 5.81 9.49
N LEU A 34 41.11 4.83 10.15
CA LEU A 34 40.93 4.90 11.60
C LEU A 34 42.19 4.45 12.30
N THR A 35 42.72 5.34 13.10
CA THR A 35 43.88 5.09 13.99
C THR A 35 43.38 4.89 15.42
N ASP A 36 44.29 4.46 16.32
CA ASP A 36 43.94 4.29 17.74
C ASP A 36 43.46 5.58 18.39
N ASP A 37 43.87 6.74 17.88
CA ASP A 37 43.42 8.07 18.32
C ASP A 37 42.04 8.47 17.79
N LEU A 38 41.50 7.75 16.81
CA LEU A 38 40.20 8.02 16.19
C LEU A 38 39.30 6.76 16.26
N PRO A 39 38.65 6.51 17.39
CA PRO A 39 37.81 5.33 17.56
C PRO A 39 36.56 5.37 16.68
N LEU A 40 35.92 4.21 16.48
CA LEU A 40 34.69 4.08 15.63
C LEU A 40 33.55 5.03 16.06
N GLU A 41 33.47 5.34 17.35
CA GLU A 41 32.45 6.24 17.93
C GLU A 41 32.55 7.66 17.37
N SER A 42 33.77 8.08 16.96
CA SER A 42 33.97 9.41 16.34
C SER A 42 33.29 9.55 14.98
N LEU A 43 32.92 8.45 14.35
CA LEU A 43 32.19 8.45 13.08
C LEU A 43 30.69 8.70 13.24
N ALA A 44 30.16 8.64 14.47
CA ALA A 44 28.70 8.81 14.70
C ALA A 44 28.20 10.21 14.30
N ASP A 45 29.06 11.22 14.43
CA ASP A 45 28.76 12.61 14.08
C ASP A 45 29.08 12.97 12.62
N GLN A 46 29.65 12.03 11.86
CA GLN A 46 30.02 12.26 10.47
C GLN A 46 28.81 12.11 9.52
N PRO A 47 28.80 12.85 8.40
CA PRO A 47 27.75 12.66 7.35
C PRO A 47 27.71 11.21 6.88
N GLY A 48 26.52 10.61 6.87
CA GLY A 48 26.33 9.23 6.43
C GLY A 48 26.36 8.19 7.55
N ALA A 49 26.57 8.55 8.81
CA ALA A 49 26.50 7.63 9.97
C ALA A 49 25.13 6.90 10.07
N GLY A 50 24.06 7.54 9.59
CA GLY A 50 22.71 6.95 9.48
C GLY A 50 22.52 5.97 8.32
N ASN A 51 23.47 5.88 7.37
CA ASN A 51 23.41 5.04 6.19
C ASN A 51 24.82 4.49 5.88
N VAL A 52 25.17 3.40 6.54
CA VAL A 52 26.53 2.82 6.49
C VAL A 52 26.52 1.53 5.67
N HIS A 53 27.41 1.43 4.68
CA HIS A 53 27.76 0.19 4.00
C HIS A 53 29.04 -0.38 4.62
N LEU A 54 28.95 -1.56 5.20
CA LEU A 54 30.08 -2.27 5.80
C LEU A 54 30.69 -3.23 4.78
N LEU A 55 31.98 -3.14 4.56
CA LEU A 55 32.77 -4.08 3.76
C LEU A 55 33.47 -5.08 4.66
N ILE A 56 33.22 -6.37 4.47
CA ILE A 56 33.80 -7.48 5.21
C ILE A 56 35.01 -8.03 4.44
N PRO A 57 36.20 -8.21 5.08
CA PRO A 57 37.36 -8.72 4.39
C PRO A 57 37.16 -10.16 3.92
N PRO A 58 37.71 -10.53 2.73
CA PRO A 58 37.55 -11.84 2.14
C PRO A 58 37.93 -13.02 3.03
N GLU A 59 38.96 -12.84 3.89
CA GLU A 59 39.42 -13.87 4.84
C GLU A 59 38.35 -14.36 5.84
N GLY A 60 37.28 -13.56 5.99
CA GLY A 60 36.17 -13.88 6.88
C GLY A 60 35.01 -14.55 6.17
N LEU A 61 35.12 -14.79 4.88
CA LEU A 61 34.06 -15.25 3.99
C LEU A 61 34.39 -16.60 3.36
N LEU A 62 33.37 -17.42 3.14
CA LEU A 62 33.47 -18.64 2.35
C LEU A 62 32.71 -18.50 1.06
N TYR A 63 33.36 -18.84 -0.06
CA TYR A 63 32.75 -18.88 -1.37
C TYR A 63 32.51 -20.35 -1.74
N ARG A 64 31.30 -20.69 -2.17
CA ARG A 64 30.93 -22.04 -2.57
C ARG A 64 30.04 -22.03 -3.79
N SER A 65 30.32 -22.97 -4.69
CA SER A 65 29.39 -23.38 -5.75
C SER A 65 28.71 -24.67 -5.28
N LEU A 66 27.38 -24.62 -5.11
CA LEU A 66 26.60 -25.75 -4.60
C LEU A 66 25.73 -26.29 -5.74
N THR A 67 25.68 -27.63 -5.87
CA THR A 67 24.82 -28.30 -6.83
C THR A 67 23.43 -28.54 -6.22
N LEU A 68 22.40 -28.12 -6.93
CA LEU A 68 21.01 -28.31 -6.52
C LEU A 68 20.47 -29.64 -7.06
N PRO A 69 19.61 -30.34 -6.32
CA PRO A 69 18.95 -31.57 -6.81
C PRO A 69 18.12 -31.35 -8.09
N ASN A 70 17.62 -30.13 -8.31
CA ASN A 70 16.95 -29.70 -9.54
C ASN A 70 16.89 -28.17 -9.61
N ALA A 71 16.66 -27.63 -10.82
CA ALA A 71 16.63 -26.16 -11.06
C ALA A 71 15.53 -25.42 -10.29
N LYS A 72 14.44 -26.09 -9.89
CA LYS A 72 13.31 -25.50 -9.14
C LYS A 72 13.45 -25.66 -7.62
N TYR A 73 14.58 -26.15 -7.14
CA TYR A 73 14.79 -26.38 -5.72
C TYR A 73 14.66 -25.08 -4.92
N LYS A 74 13.88 -25.15 -3.83
CA LYS A 74 13.63 -23.97 -2.98
C LYS A 74 14.83 -23.72 -2.07
N LEU A 75 15.46 -22.58 -2.24
CA LEU A 75 16.57 -22.14 -1.41
C LEU A 75 16.05 -21.46 -0.15
N THR A 76 16.28 -22.10 0.99
CA THR A 76 16.05 -21.54 2.33
C THR A 76 17.39 -21.54 3.08
N ALA A 77 17.48 -20.78 4.19
CA ALA A 77 18.70 -20.79 5.01
C ALA A 77 19.06 -22.21 5.44
N GLN A 78 18.08 -23.03 5.81
CA GLN A 78 18.29 -24.41 6.24
C GLN A 78 18.76 -25.31 5.09
N THR A 79 18.18 -25.17 3.88
CA THR A 79 18.60 -25.97 2.72
C THR A 79 20.00 -25.60 2.24
N LEU A 80 20.36 -24.32 2.31
CA LEU A 80 21.72 -23.86 1.99
C LEU A 80 22.74 -24.37 3.01
N GLN A 81 22.42 -24.32 4.29
CA GLN A 81 23.26 -24.86 5.35
C GLN A 81 23.50 -26.36 5.11
N TRP A 82 22.46 -27.13 4.86
CA TRP A 82 22.56 -28.58 4.59
C TRP A 82 23.40 -28.89 3.34
N LEU A 83 23.16 -28.19 2.23
CA LEU A 83 23.93 -28.39 0.99
C LEU A 83 25.42 -28.01 1.17
N ALA A 84 25.71 -27.04 2.03
CA ALA A 84 27.06 -26.59 2.28
C ALA A 84 27.81 -27.47 3.30
N GLU A 85 27.12 -28.21 4.18
CA GLU A 85 27.72 -29.00 5.26
C GLU A 85 28.81 -29.98 4.76
N GLU A 86 28.59 -30.61 3.63
CA GLU A 86 29.58 -31.54 3.04
C GLU A 86 30.90 -30.86 2.65
N THR A 87 30.87 -29.53 2.45
CA THR A 87 32.01 -28.73 2.02
C THR A 87 32.65 -27.91 3.13
N LEU A 88 32.08 -27.96 4.36
CA LEU A 88 32.55 -27.19 5.49
C LEU A 88 33.64 -27.94 6.26
N PRO A 89 34.70 -27.23 6.69
CA PRO A 89 35.74 -27.80 7.55
C PRO A 89 35.21 -28.20 8.93
N ASP A 90 34.17 -27.47 9.42
CA ASP A 90 33.52 -27.70 10.71
C ASP A 90 32.02 -27.45 10.55
N ALA A 91 31.25 -28.53 10.55
CA ALA A 91 29.81 -28.53 10.42
C ALA A 91 29.08 -27.98 11.68
N SER A 92 29.77 -27.83 12.83
CA SER A 92 29.18 -27.31 14.06
C SER A 92 28.95 -25.80 14.02
N GLN A 93 29.58 -25.07 13.10
CA GLN A 93 29.48 -23.63 12.97
C GLN A 93 28.20 -23.21 12.25
N ASN A 94 27.52 -22.21 12.79
CA ASN A 94 26.33 -21.65 12.16
C ASN A 94 26.73 -20.58 11.13
N TRP A 95 26.53 -20.90 9.86
CA TRP A 95 26.85 -20.02 8.73
C TRP A 95 25.61 -19.27 8.24
N HIS A 96 25.81 -17.99 7.95
CA HIS A 96 24.82 -17.17 7.24
C HIS A 96 25.18 -17.11 5.76
N TRP A 97 24.33 -17.75 4.92
CA TRP A 97 24.57 -17.92 3.50
C TRP A 97 23.79 -16.88 2.69
N THR A 98 24.48 -16.18 1.80
CA THR A 98 23.91 -15.25 0.83
C THR A 98 24.04 -15.83 -0.57
N VAL A 99 22.92 -15.97 -1.28
CA VAL A 99 22.91 -16.40 -2.68
C VAL A 99 23.29 -15.22 -3.56
N VAL A 100 24.37 -15.35 -4.30
CA VAL A 100 24.88 -14.29 -5.20
C VAL A 100 24.55 -14.52 -6.66
N ASP A 101 24.42 -15.78 -7.06
CA ASP A 101 23.97 -16.17 -8.40
C ASP A 101 23.31 -17.55 -8.36
N LYS A 102 22.39 -17.79 -9.32
CA LYS A 102 21.76 -19.09 -9.51
C LYS A 102 21.60 -19.37 -11.00
N GLN A 103 22.24 -20.43 -11.44
CA GLN A 103 22.20 -20.89 -12.84
C GLN A 103 21.77 -22.36 -12.88
N ASN A 104 20.58 -22.63 -13.42
CA ASN A 104 20.04 -23.99 -13.50
C ASN A 104 20.12 -24.75 -12.18
N GLU A 105 20.99 -25.79 -12.11
CA GLU A 105 21.23 -26.64 -10.94
C GLU A 105 22.47 -26.22 -10.14
N SER A 106 23.09 -25.09 -10.44
CA SER A 106 24.20 -24.52 -9.68
C SER A 106 23.78 -23.26 -8.98
N VAL A 107 24.23 -23.08 -7.74
CA VAL A 107 24.04 -21.84 -6.97
C VAL A 107 25.36 -21.39 -6.36
N GLU A 108 25.75 -20.18 -6.63
CA GLU A 108 26.90 -19.52 -6.05
C GLU A 108 26.50 -18.83 -4.74
N VAL A 109 27.20 -19.11 -3.67
CA VAL A 109 26.89 -18.59 -2.35
C VAL A 109 28.13 -18.03 -1.65
N ILE A 110 27.89 -17.02 -0.81
CA ILE A 110 28.88 -16.47 0.11
C ILE A 110 28.37 -16.72 1.52
N GLY A 111 29.19 -17.36 2.35
CA GLY A 111 28.93 -17.62 3.74
C GLY A 111 29.78 -16.78 4.67
N ILE A 112 29.18 -16.32 5.76
CA ILE A 112 29.87 -15.73 6.90
C ILE A 112 29.40 -16.41 8.17
N GLN A 113 30.29 -16.62 9.15
CA GLN A 113 29.88 -17.11 10.46
C GLN A 113 28.90 -16.15 11.10
N SER A 114 27.71 -16.65 11.50
CA SER A 114 26.62 -15.82 12.05
C SER A 114 27.07 -15.02 13.28
N GLU A 115 27.90 -15.61 14.12
CA GLU A 115 28.47 -14.94 15.30
C GLU A 115 29.42 -13.80 14.91
N LYS A 116 30.25 -14.01 13.86
CA LYS A 116 31.16 -12.98 13.37
C LYS A 116 30.41 -11.78 12.82
N LEU A 117 29.35 -12.04 12.02
CA LEU A 117 28.47 -11.00 11.50
C LEU A 117 27.75 -10.25 12.62
N SER A 118 27.21 -10.96 13.62
CA SER A 118 26.57 -10.33 14.79
C SER A 118 27.54 -9.39 15.52
N ARG A 119 28.77 -9.82 15.74
CA ARG A 119 29.81 -9.00 16.42
C ARG A 119 30.14 -7.72 15.64
N TYR A 120 30.25 -7.79 14.32
CA TYR A 120 30.44 -6.60 13.49
C TYR A 120 29.27 -5.62 13.62
N LEU A 121 28.07 -6.10 13.51
CA LEU A 121 26.85 -5.28 13.58
C LEU A 121 26.68 -4.65 14.96
N GLU A 122 26.91 -5.40 16.02
CA GLU A 122 26.83 -4.92 17.41
C GLU A 122 27.88 -3.84 17.70
N ARG A 123 29.11 -4.06 17.27
CA ARG A 123 30.19 -3.09 17.44
C ARG A 123 29.90 -1.74 16.78
N LEU A 124 29.40 -1.78 15.50
CA LEU A 124 29.03 -0.57 14.77
C LEU A 124 27.79 0.10 15.35
N HIS A 125 26.82 -0.69 15.79
CA HIS A 125 25.63 -0.16 16.45
C HIS A 125 25.98 0.53 17.80
N THR A 126 26.85 -0.06 18.57
CA THR A 126 27.34 0.54 19.85
C THR A 126 28.08 1.86 19.59
N ALA A 127 28.80 1.94 18.48
CA ALA A 127 29.45 3.17 18.02
C ALA A 127 28.47 4.22 17.42
N GLY A 128 27.19 4.00 17.46
CA GLY A 128 26.18 4.94 16.93
C GLY A 128 25.99 4.90 15.40
N LEU A 129 26.55 3.89 14.73
CA LEU A 129 26.51 3.76 13.27
C LEU A 129 25.36 2.86 12.82
N ASN A 130 24.60 3.32 11.84
CA ASN A 130 23.46 2.56 11.29
C ASN A 130 23.87 1.82 10.03
N VAL A 131 24.28 0.55 10.16
CA VAL A 131 24.62 -0.29 9.01
C VAL A 131 23.37 -0.63 8.20
N THR A 132 23.34 -0.28 6.92
CA THR A 132 22.23 -0.53 5.99
C THR A 132 22.54 -1.61 4.96
N ARG A 133 23.83 -1.90 4.72
CA ARG A 133 24.30 -3.02 3.88
C ARG A 133 25.58 -3.62 4.46
N VAL A 134 25.74 -4.92 4.24
CA VAL A 134 27.00 -5.63 4.51
C VAL A 134 27.41 -6.35 3.24
N LEU A 135 28.57 -6.02 2.72
CA LEU A 135 29.07 -6.49 1.43
C LEU A 135 30.45 -7.14 1.58
N PRO A 136 30.84 -8.10 0.72
CA PRO A 136 32.23 -8.55 0.62
C PRO A 136 33.13 -7.42 0.16
N ASP A 137 34.28 -7.28 0.78
CA ASP A 137 35.31 -6.39 0.29
C ASP A 137 35.82 -6.89 -1.08
N GLY A 138 36.02 -5.99 -2.02
CA GLY A 138 36.41 -6.33 -3.39
C GLY A 138 35.23 -6.56 -4.37
N CYS A 139 33.97 -6.65 -3.89
CA CYS A 139 32.81 -6.81 -4.78
C CYS A 139 32.62 -5.65 -5.76
N TYR A 140 33.13 -4.48 -5.43
CA TYR A 140 33.08 -3.26 -6.22
C TYR A 140 34.23 -3.11 -7.23
N LEU A 141 35.24 -3.97 -7.16
CA LEU A 141 36.31 -3.95 -8.15
C LEU A 141 35.75 -4.27 -9.55
N PRO A 142 36.15 -3.54 -10.58
CA PRO A 142 35.78 -3.87 -11.95
C PRO A 142 36.19 -5.30 -12.30
N TRP A 143 35.39 -6.00 -13.10
CA TRP A 143 35.69 -7.35 -13.51
C TRP A 143 35.16 -7.61 -14.93
N GLU A 144 35.92 -8.33 -15.69
CA GLU A 144 35.60 -8.85 -17.04
C GLU A 144 35.87 -10.36 -17.07
N VAL A 145 35.24 -11.08 -17.99
CA VAL A 145 35.45 -12.53 -18.16
C VAL A 145 36.94 -12.81 -18.40
N ASP A 146 37.45 -13.84 -17.73
CA ASP A 146 38.86 -14.29 -17.81
C ASP A 146 39.91 -13.23 -17.46
N SER A 147 39.49 -12.20 -16.73
CA SER A 147 40.37 -11.14 -16.22
C SER A 147 40.46 -11.10 -14.71
N TRP A 148 41.62 -10.70 -14.20
CA TRP A 148 41.80 -10.38 -12.80
C TRP A 148 41.94 -8.88 -12.60
N THR A 149 41.36 -8.36 -11.53
CA THR A 149 41.60 -6.99 -11.06
C THR A 149 42.34 -7.03 -9.73
N LEU A 150 43.47 -6.34 -9.68
CA LEU A 150 44.38 -6.25 -8.54
C LEU A 150 44.42 -4.81 -8.06
N VAL A 151 44.35 -4.59 -6.76
CA VAL A 151 44.58 -3.26 -6.15
C VAL A 151 45.60 -3.39 -5.04
N ASN A 152 46.68 -2.63 -5.17
CA ASN A 152 47.72 -2.54 -4.13
C ASN A 152 47.18 -1.84 -2.90
N GLN A 153 47.41 -2.45 -1.71
CA GLN A 153 47.02 -1.93 -0.42
C GLN A 153 48.21 -1.77 0.55
N GLN A 154 49.39 -1.46 -0.01
CA GLN A 154 50.65 -1.34 0.69
C GLN A 154 51.18 -2.69 1.24
N THR A 155 50.43 -3.37 2.12
CA THR A 155 50.85 -4.63 2.77
C THR A 155 50.18 -5.88 2.15
N SER A 156 49.15 -5.69 1.32
CA SER A 156 48.38 -6.77 0.71
C SER A 156 47.85 -6.36 -0.66
N TRP A 157 47.30 -7.31 -1.37
CA TRP A 157 46.62 -7.15 -2.66
C TRP A 157 45.17 -7.54 -2.52
N LEU A 158 44.25 -6.61 -2.79
CA LEU A 158 42.85 -6.93 -2.97
C LEU A 158 42.61 -7.38 -4.40
N ILE A 159 42.05 -8.55 -4.56
CA ILE A 159 41.95 -9.24 -5.86
C ILE A 159 40.49 -9.61 -6.13
N ARG A 160 40.05 -9.35 -7.34
CA ARG A 160 38.86 -9.95 -7.91
C ARG A 160 39.29 -10.87 -9.06
N SER A 161 39.26 -12.18 -8.83
CA SER A 161 39.73 -13.20 -9.79
C SER A 161 38.62 -13.84 -10.61
N ALA A 162 37.36 -13.71 -10.16
CA ALA A 162 36.16 -14.16 -10.88
C ALA A 162 34.97 -13.28 -10.57
N ALA A 163 33.83 -13.55 -11.20
CA ALA A 163 32.58 -12.78 -11.00
C ALA A 163 32.24 -12.62 -9.52
N HIS A 164 32.42 -13.68 -8.74
CA HIS A 164 32.06 -13.75 -7.32
C HIS A 164 33.21 -14.17 -6.41
N ALA A 165 34.47 -14.14 -6.89
CA ALA A 165 35.64 -14.51 -6.10
C ALA A 165 36.48 -13.28 -5.76
N PHE A 166 36.54 -12.94 -4.48
CA PHE A 166 37.30 -11.83 -3.90
C PHE A 166 38.31 -12.37 -2.91
N ASN A 167 39.54 -11.92 -2.97
CA ASN A 167 40.64 -12.35 -2.09
C ASN A 167 41.48 -11.17 -1.64
N GLU A 168 42.06 -11.27 -0.46
CA GLU A 168 43.11 -10.38 0.00
C GLU A 168 44.32 -11.25 0.29
N LEU A 169 45.41 -11.04 -0.45
CA LEU A 169 46.62 -11.87 -0.41
C LEU A 169 47.87 -11.01 -0.23
N ASP A 170 48.87 -11.56 0.40
CA ASP A 170 50.22 -11.01 0.29
C ASP A 170 50.83 -11.26 -1.09
N GLU A 171 51.96 -10.64 -1.36
CA GLU A 171 52.62 -10.73 -2.68
C GLU A 171 53.04 -12.17 -3.01
N HIS A 172 53.52 -12.95 -2.01
CA HIS A 172 53.93 -14.32 -2.24
C HIS A 172 52.80 -15.23 -2.66
N TRP A 173 51.68 -15.16 -1.96
CA TRP A 173 50.48 -15.94 -2.32
C TRP A 173 49.87 -15.47 -3.63
N LEU A 174 49.92 -14.17 -3.95
CA LEU A 174 49.46 -13.64 -5.22
C LEU A 174 50.26 -14.23 -6.38
N GLN A 175 51.61 -14.25 -6.27
CA GLN A 175 52.49 -14.86 -7.28
C GLN A 175 52.20 -16.36 -7.46
N HIS A 176 52.04 -17.08 -6.35
CA HIS A 176 51.70 -18.50 -6.40
C HIS A 176 50.36 -18.75 -7.10
N LEU A 177 49.33 -17.99 -6.78
CA LEU A 177 48.00 -18.10 -7.38
C LEU A 177 48.04 -17.77 -8.88
N ALA A 178 48.73 -16.69 -9.28
CA ALA A 178 48.82 -16.28 -10.67
C ALA A 178 49.59 -17.31 -11.55
N ASN A 179 50.57 -17.99 -10.94
CA ASN A 179 51.30 -19.07 -11.63
C ASN A 179 50.47 -20.34 -11.78
N GLN A 180 49.63 -20.67 -10.82
CA GLN A 180 48.79 -21.88 -10.89
C GLN A 180 47.53 -21.68 -11.76
N PHE A 181 46.98 -20.47 -11.76
CA PHE A 181 45.75 -20.11 -12.47
C PHE A 181 45.98 -18.80 -13.25
N PRO A 182 46.78 -18.82 -14.32
CA PRO A 182 47.09 -17.59 -15.06
C PRO A 182 45.86 -17.00 -15.71
N PRO A 183 45.53 -15.71 -15.44
CA PRO A 183 44.43 -15.03 -16.12
C PRO A 183 44.82 -14.68 -17.55
N GLU A 184 43.86 -14.58 -18.48
CA GLU A 184 44.13 -14.08 -19.83
C GLU A 184 44.52 -12.60 -19.81
N ASN A 185 43.92 -11.82 -18.95
CA ASN A 185 44.21 -10.40 -18.79
C ASN A 185 44.22 -10.01 -17.28
N MET A 186 45.07 -9.02 -16.99
CA MET A 186 45.21 -8.52 -15.61
C MET A 186 45.16 -7.00 -15.61
N ARG A 187 44.24 -6.44 -14.78
CA ARG A 187 44.15 -5.01 -14.51
C ARG A 187 44.72 -4.74 -13.16
N CYS A 188 45.75 -3.91 -13.06
CA CYS A 188 46.45 -3.60 -11.81
C CYS A 188 46.38 -2.12 -11.50
N TYR A 189 45.88 -1.78 -10.32
CA TYR A 189 45.93 -0.43 -9.74
C TYR A 189 47.15 -0.36 -8.77
N GLY A 190 48.20 0.35 -9.21
CA GLY A 190 49.49 0.41 -8.58
C GLY A 190 50.58 -0.35 -9.33
N VAL A 191 51.70 -0.53 -8.69
CA VAL A 191 52.86 -1.24 -9.26
C VAL A 191 52.70 -2.74 -9.06
N ALA A 192 52.53 -3.48 -10.13
CA ALA A 192 52.35 -4.94 -10.07
C ALA A 192 53.63 -5.64 -9.54
N PRO A 193 53.50 -6.76 -8.81
CA PRO A 193 54.62 -7.56 -8.34
C PRO A 193 55.45 -8.09 -9.53
N HIS A 194 56.76 -8.09 -9.41
CA HIS A 194 57.69 -8.46 -10.50
C HIS A 194 57.38 -9.86 -11.10
N GLY A 195 57.10 -10.83 -10.24
CA GLY A 195 56.81 -12.21 -10.68
C GLY A 195 55.49 -12.36 -11.40
N VAL A 196 54.50 -11.51 -11.14
CA VAL A 196 53.16 -11.53 -11.75
C VAL A 196 53.17 -10.75 -13.06
N ALA A 197 53.84 -9.62 -13.10
CA ALA A 197 53.94 -8.75 -14.30
C ALA A 197 54.66 -9.40 -15.47
N ALA A 198 55.63 -10.27 -15.19
CA ALA A 198 56.40 -10.94 -16.25
C ALA A 198 55.68 -12.08 -16.95
N ALA A 199 54.69 -12.67 -16.32
CA ALA A 199 54.00 -13.89 -16.78
C ALA A 199 52.69 -13.65 -17.49
N ASN A 200 52.05 -12.45 -17.33
CA ASN A 200 50.67 -12.23 -17.76
C ASN A 200 50.48 -10.87 -18.47
N PRO A 201 49.58 -10.76 -19.44
CA PRO A 201 49.20 -9.48 -20.03
C PRO A 201 48.63 -8.53 -18.98
N LEU A 202 49.31 -7.39 -18.80
CA LEU A 202 48.99 -6.44 -17.71
C LEU A 202 48.56 -5.08 -18.25
N ILE A 203 47.40 -4.59 -17.81
CA ILE A 203 46.96 -3.21 -17.98
C ILE A 203 47.18 -2.50 -16.65
N GLN A 204 48.15 -1.60 -16.60
CA GLN A 204 48.48 -0.87 -15.40
C GLN A 204 47.75 0.45 -15.32
N HIS A 205 47.17 0.70 -14.15
CA HIS A 205 46.47 1.95 -13.76
C HIS A 205 47.24 2.67 -12.66
N PRO A 206 47.07 3.99 -12.47
CA PRO A 206 47.62 4.71 -11.35
C PRO A 206 47.25 4.04 -10.02
N GLU A 207 48.13 4.16 -9.05
CA GLU A 207 47.84 3.72 -7.68
C GLU A 207 46.74 4.60 -7.07
N ILE A 208 45.66 3.97 -6.60
CA ILE A 208 44.55 4.64 -5.94
C ILE A 208 44.11 3.80 -4.75
N PRO A 209 43.62 4.44 -3.66
CA PRO A 209 43.01 3.69 -2.58
C PRO A 209 41.85 2.82 -3.11
N SER A 210 41.84 1.53 -2.74
CA SER A 210 40.82 0.59 -3.23
C SER A 210 39.39 1.06 -2.98
N LEU A 211 39.15 1.69 -1.85
CA LEU A 211 37.86 2.22 -1.45
C LEU A 211 37.35 3.32 -2.39
N SER A 212 38.24 4.03 -3.11
CA SER A 212 37.89 5.04 -4.11
C SER A 212 37.20 4.44 -5.35
N LEU A 213 37.35 3.14 -5.58
CA LEU A 213 36.65 2.42 -6.66
C LEU A 213 35.24 2.03 -6.28
N TYR A 214 34.85 2.22 -5.01
CA TYR A 214 33.51 1.90 -4.56
C TYR A 214 32.49 2.84 -5.21
N SER A 215 31.41 2.27 -5.70
CA SER A 215 30.22 2.98 -6.15
C SER A 215 28.97 2.41 -5.46
N ALA A 216 27.96 3.25 -5.20
CA ALA A 216 26.71 2.80 -4.59
C ALA A 216 25.77 2.15 -5.59
N ASP A 217 26.27 1.25 -6.44
CA ASP A 217 25.53 0.61 -7.51
C ASP A 217 24.50 -0.40 -6.97
N ILE A 218 23.36 -0.50 -7.68
CA ILE A 218 22.33 -1.51 -7.45
C ILE A 218 22.86 -2.93 -7.70
N ALA A 219 23.84 -3.09 -8.59
CA ALA A 219 24.45 -4.38 -8.90
C ALA A 219 25.02 -5.09 -7.65
N PHE A 220 25.39 -4.33 -6.61
CA PHE A 220 25.93 -4.91 -5.36
C PHE A 220 24.85 -5.45 -4.41
N GLN A 221 23.55 -5.25 -4.68
CA GLN A 221 22.48 -5.80 -3.83
C GLN A 221 22.54 -7.32 -3.71
N ARG A 222 23.00 -8.02 -4.74
CA ARG A 222 23.17 -9.49 -4.71
C ARG A 222 24.12 -9.97 -3.63
N TYR A 223 25.06 -9.14 -3.22
CA TYR A 223 26.05 -9.46 -2.20
C TYR A 223 25.66 -9.03 -0.78
N ASP A 224 24.50 -8.38 -0.62
CA ASP A 224 24.09 -7.86 0.69
C ASP A 224 23.74 -8.99 1.66
N MET A 225 24.51 -9.09 2.73
CA MET A 225 24.36 -10.09 3.78
C MET A 225 23.30 -9.71 4.84
N LEU A 226 22.71 -8.51 4.76
CA LEU A 226 21.64 -8.08 5.69
C LEU A 226 20.27 -8.62 5.28
N HIS A 227 20.10 -9.93 5.26
CA HIS A 227 18.83 -10.60 4.99
C HIS A 227 18.52 -11.64 6.07
N GLY A 228 17.37 -12.31 5.95
CA GLY A 228 16.95 -13.33 6.92
C GLY A 228 16.89 -12.79 8.35
N VAL A 229 17.59 -13.45 9.26
CA VAL A 229 17.65 -13.08 10.69
C VAL A 229 18.39 -11.75 10.95
N PHE A 230 19.28 -11.34 10.04
CA PHE A 230 20.02 -10.07 10.13
C PHE A 230 19.32 -8.92 9.44
N ARG A 231 18.20 -9.18 8.78
CA ARG A 231 17.41 -8.12 8.15
C ARG A 231 16.90 -7.16 9.22
N LYS A 232 17.33 -5.89 9.17
CA LYS A 232 16.74 -4.85 10.03
C LYS A 232 15.22 -4.87 9.84
N GLN A 233 14.50 -5.18 10.90
CA GLN A 233 13.09 -4.87 10.95
C GLN A 233 13.00 -3.34 10.79
N LYS A 234 12.35 -2.89 9.73
CA LYS A 234 12.02 -1.46 9.60
C LYS A 234 11.24 -1.11 10.86
N THR A 235 11.90 -0.51 11.83
CA THR A 235 11.21 0.08 12.97
C THR A 235 10.34 1.16 12.38
N VAL A 236 9.04 0.85 12.25
CA VAL A 236 8.05 1.86 11.88
C VAL A 236 8.24 2.97 12.89
N SER A 237 8.67 4.13 12.43
CA SER A 237 8.99 5.26 13.30
C SER A 237 7.81 5.49 14.27
N LYS A 238 8.09 6.00 15.47
CA LYS A 238 7.01 6.29 16.44
C LYS A 238 5.91 7.15 15.81
N SER A 239 6.28 8.06 14.89
CA SER A 239 5.36 8.86 14.07
C SER A 239 4.54 8.01 13.10
N GLY A 240 5.11 6.99 12.45
CA GLY A 240 4.35 6.08 11.58
C GLY A 240 3.32 5.25 12.34
N LYS A 241 3.63 4.79 13.55
CA LYS A 241 2.67 4.09 14.41
C LYS A 241 1.55 5.02 14.90
N TRP A 242 1.87 6.28 15.19
CA TRP A 242 0.89 7.29 15.58
C TRP A 242 -0.03 7.66 14.41
N LEU A 243 0.50 7.87 13.21
CA LEU A 243 -0.29 8.10 12.00
C LEU A 243 -1.20 6.92 11.66
N ALA A 244 -0.72 5.68 11.80
CA ALA A 244 -1.55 4.50 11.60
C ALA A 244 -2.71 4.43 12.62
N ARG A 245 -2.47 4.75 13.90
CA ARG A 245 -3.53 4.82 14.92
C ARG A 245 -4.53 5.92 14.61
N LEU A 246 -4.08 7.10 14.16
CA LEU A 246 -4.96 8.19 13.71
C LEU A 246 -5.83 7.76 12.52
N ALA A 247 -5.24 7.11 11.51
CA ALA A 247 -5.97 6.62 10.35
C ALA A 247 -7.06 5.61 10.76
N VAL A 248 -6.75 4.67 11.66
CA VAL A 248 -7.72 3.71 12.20
C VAL A 248 -8.82 4.42 12.99
N SER A 249 -8.49 5.41 13.83
CA SER A 249 -9.50 6.16 14.60
C SER A 249 -10.42 6.97 13.69
N CYS A 250 -9.91 7.62 12.65
CA CYS A 250 -10.72 8.33 11.65
C CYS A 250 -11.66 7.37 10.90
N LEU A 251 -11.18 6.18 10.54
CA LEU A 251 -11.99 5.16 9.88
C LEU A 251 -13.13 4.66 10.78
N VAL A 252 -12.85 4.41 12.06
CA VAL A 252 -13.87 4.01 13.04
C VAL A 252 -14.90 5.13 13.24
N LEU A 253 -14.46 6.39 13.36
CA LEU A 253 -15.36 7.54 13.49
C LEU A 253 -16.23 7.73 12.23
N SER A 254 -15.68 7.52 11.05
CA SER A 254 -16.43 7.58 9.79
C SER A 254 -17.52 6.49 9.73
N ILE A 255 -17.20 5.26 10.12
CA ILE A 255 -18.18 4.15 10.19
C ILE A 255 -19.27 4.46 11.23
N LEU A 256 -18.90 4.93 12.42
CA LEU A 256 -19.85 5.30 13.46
C LEU A 256 -20.78 6.43 13.02
N SER A 257 -20.27 7.45 12.33
CA SER A 257 -21.06 8.55 11.78
C SER A 257 -22.04 8.05 10.71
N PHE A 258 -21.59 7.17 9.81
CA PHE A 258 -22.43 6.61 8.75
C PHE A 258 -23.55 5.71 9.32
N VAL A 259 -23.21 4.81 10.24
CA VAL A 259 -24.18 3.90 10.88
C VAL A 259 -25.11 4.69 11.79
N GLY A 260 -24.58 5.67 12.55
CA GLY A 260 -25.36 6.51 13.45
C GLY A 260 -26.42 7.34 12.71
N SER A 261 -26.06 7.98 11.61
CA SER A 261 -27.00 8.76 10.81
C SER A 261 -28.11 7.91 10.21
N ARG A 262 -27.81 6.70 9.75
CA ARG A 262 -28.79 5.74 9.25
C ARG A 262 -29.69 5.20 10.38
N GLY A 263 -29.12 4.91 11.54
CA GLY A 263 -29.85 4.45 12.70
C GLY A 263 -30.86 5.50 13.23
N ILE A 264 -30.46 6.76 13.27
CA ILE A 264 -31.34 7.87 13.69
C ILE A 264 -32.49 8.04 12.67
N ALA A 265 -32.19 8.02 11.38
CA ALA A 265 -33.21 8.12 10.34
C ALA A 265 -34.23 6.96 10.43
N PHE A 266 -33.76 5.73 10.60
CA PHE A 266 -34.62 4.56 10.78
C PHE A 266 -35.53 4.69 12.03
N TRP A 267 -34.97 5.14 13.15
CA TRP A 267 -35.73 5.33 14.39
C TRP A 267 -36.78 6.44 14.27
N GLN A 268 -36.47 7.53 13.55
CA GLN A 268 -37.43 8.59 13.24
C GLN A 268 -38.56 8.09 12.36
N THR A 269 -38.25 7.23 11.37
CA THR A 269 -39.26 6.64 10.48
C THR A 269 -40.25 5.77 11.25
N LEU A 270 -39.74 4.92 12.17
CA LEU A 270 -40.61 4.10 13.05
C LEU A 270 -41.54 4.95 13.91
N LYS A 271 -41.05 6.03 14.53
CA LYS A 271 -41.88 6.95 15.33
C LYS A 271 -42.93 7.68 14.48
N ILE A 272 -42.62 8.00 13.24
CA ILE A 272 -43.58 8.65 12.32
C ILE A 272 -44.69 7.64 11.96
N GLU A 273 -44.31 6.40 11.68
CA GLU A 273 -45.26 5.33 11.35
C GLU A 273 -46.26 5.08 12.50
N ASP A 274 -45.79 4.97 13.75
CA ASP A 274 -46.64 4.82 14.91
C ASP A 274 -47.62 6.00 15.09
N LYS A 275 -47.13 7.25 14.90
CA LYS A 275 -47.99 8.42 14.96
C LYS A 275 -49.03 8.44 13.85
N LEU A 276 -48.69 8.07 12.63
CA LEU A 276 -49.61 8.01 11.51
C LEU A 276 -50.69 6.94 11.76
N GLN A 277 -50.33 5.77 12.27
CA GLN A 277 -51.27 4.73 12.66
C GLN A 277 -52.24 5.18 13.71
N GLN A 278 -51.72 5.86 14.77
CA GLN A 278 -52.60 6.42 15.80
C GLN A 278 -53.56 7.47 15.25
N GLN A 279 -53.08 8.40 14.43
CA GLN A 279 -53.96 9.42 13.82
C GLN A 279 -54.99 8.82 12.88
N GLN A 280 -54.63 7.80 12.11
CA GLN A 280 -55.61 7.06 11.28
C GLN A 280 -56.66 6.38 12.12
N GLN A 281 -56.27 5.77 13.23
CA GLN A 281 -57.18 5.09 14.15
C GLN A 281 -58.13 6.07 14.86
N GLU A 282 -57.59 7.21 15.34
CA GLU A 282 -58.40 8.27 15.94
C GLU A 282 -59.43 8.88 14.97
N THR A 283 -58.95 9.15 13.73
CA THR A 283 -59.81 9.68 12.68
C THR A 283 -60.91 8.68 12.32
N TRP A 284 -60.53 7.40 12.20
CA TRP A 284 -61.48 6.33 11.91
C TRP A 284 -62.53 6.20 12.99
N GLN A 285 -62.16 6.16 14.27
CA GLN A 285 -63.08 6.08 15.41
C GLN A 285 -64.03 7.27 15.49
N ARG A 286 -63.58 8.46 15.07
CA ARG A 286 -64.41 9.68 15.06
C ARG A 286 -65.55 9.58 14.01
N TYR A 287 -65.25 9.02 12.86
CA TYR A 287 -66.25 8.93 11.74
C TYR A 287 -67.03 7.64 11.74
N PHE A 288 -66.47 6.54 12.23
CA PHE A 288 -67.07 5.21 12.23
C PHE A 288 -66.98 4.51 13.60
N PRO A 289 -67.60 5.03 14.65
CA PRO A 289 -67.45 4.53 16.02
C PRO A 289 -67.97 3.09 16.21
N GLN A 290 -68.81 2.61 15.32
CA GLN A 290 -69.43 1.27 15.39
C GLN A 290 -68.54 0.14 14.88
N ILE A 291 -67.43 0.45 14.16
CA ILE A 291 -66.54 -0.54 13.52
C ILE A 291 -65.27 -0.69 14.35
N LYS A 292 -65.17 -1.80 15.07
CA LYS A 292 -64.02 -2.06 15.97
C LYS A 292 -62.79 -2.68 15.27
N HIS A 293 -62.91 -3.11 13.99
CA HIS A 293 -61.84 -3.79 13.29
C HIS A 293 -60.99 -2.80 12.46
N THR A 294 -59.71 -2.74 12.75
CA THR A 294 -58.76 -1.73 12.22
C THR A 294 -57.78 -2.27 11.16
N HIS A 295 -57.89 -3.53 10.74
CA HIS A 295 -56.88 -4.15 9.89
C HIS A 295 -56.95 -3.83 8.39
N ASN A 296 -58.05 -3.29 7.88
CA ASN A 296 -58.21 -2.95 6.48
C ASN A 296 -59.11 -1.76 6.24
N PHE A 297 -58.67 -0.57 6.72
CA PHE A 297 -59.41 0.68 6.63
C PHE A 297 -59.95 0.98 5.21
N ARG A 298 -59.18 0.68 4.18
CA ARG A 298 -59.51 0.96 2.77
C ARG A 298 -60.71 0.15 2.29
N PHE A 299 -60.81 -1.09 2.74
CA PHE A 299 -61.93 -1.96 2.39
C PHE A 299 -63.21 -1.50 3.09
N TYR A 300 -63.17 -1.30 4.39
CA TYR A 300 -64.34 -0.87 5.15
C TYR A 300 -64.81 0.53 4.76
N PHE A 301 -63.88 1.43 4.45
CA PHE A 301 -64.24 2.75 3.93
C PHE A 301 -64.99 2.67 2.62
N LYS A 302 -64.52 1.89 1.67
CA LYS A 302 -65.22 1.66 0.40
C LYS A 302 -66.61 1.06 0.61
N GLN A 303 -66.73 0.10 1.52
CA GLN A 303 -68.00 -0.57 1.82
C GLN A 303 -69.01 0.41 2.46
N GLN A 304 -68.59 1.19 3.39
CA GLN A 304 -69.44 2.21 4.07
C GLN A 304 -69.84 3.32 3.11
N LEU A 305 -68.93 3.78 2.29
CA LEU A 305 -69.21 4.79 1.27
C LEU A 305 -70.26 4.30 0.25
N ALA A 306 -70.11 3.04 -0.20
CA ALA A 306 -71.09 2.43 -1.10
C ALA A 306 -72.46 2.22 -0.48
N GLN A 307 -72.55 1.96 0.83
CA GLN A 307 -73.82 1.81 1.51
C GLN A 307 -74.52 3.16 1.80
N GLN A 308 -73.80 4.19 2.20
CA GLN A 308 -74.37 5.49 2.54
C GLN A 308 -74.60 6.37 1.29
N TYR A 309 -73.79 6.23 0.24
CA TYR A 309 -73.81 7.10 -0.92
C TYR A 309 -73.74 6.27 -2.23
N PRO A 310 -74.68 5.43 -2.55
CA PRO A 310 -74.64 4.52 -3.69
C PRO A 310 -74.47 5.23 -5.02
N GLU A 311 -74.99 6.45 -5.16
CA GLU A 311 -74.91 7.25 -6.42
C GLU A 311 -73.56 7.98 -6.54
N ALA A 312 -72.87 8.29 -5.42
CA ALA A 312 -71.64 9.04 -5.42
C ALA A 312 -70.37 8.16 -5.76
N VAL A 313 -70.41 6.88 -5.41
CA VAL A 313 -69.27 5.97 -5.58
C VAL A 313 -68.89 5.77 -7.04
N PRO A 314 -69.82 5.49 -7.96
CA PRO A 314 -69.50 5.40 -9.39
C PRO A 314 -68.93 6.70 -9.96
N LEU A 315 -69.47 7.86 -9.52
CA LEU A 315 -68.98 9.17 -9.94
C LEU A 315 -67.54 9.42 -9.51
N LEU A 316 -67.20 9.12 -8.26
CA LEU A 316 -65.85 9.25 -7.74
C LEU A 316 -64.87 8.31 -8.44
N TYR A 317 -65.31 7.11 -8.81
CA TYR A 317 -64.45 6.16 -9.54
C TYR A 317 -64.14 6.65 -10.98
N HIS A 318 -65.13 7.17 -11.70
CA HIS A 318 -64.89 7.77 -13.01
C HIS A 318 -64.00 9.02 -12.91
N LEU A 319 -64.18 9.85 -11.90
CA LEU A 319 -63.36 11.01 -11.63
C LEU A 319 -61.89 10.59 -11.34
N GLN A 320 -61.68 9.54 -10.51
CA GLN A 320 -60.37 9.02 -10.23
C GLN A 320 -59.65 8.56 -11.50
N THR A 321 -60.32 7.84 -12.37
CA THR A 321 -59.74 7.34 -13.64
C THR A 321 -59.34 8.52 -14.52
N LEU A 322 -60.21 9.53 -14.65
CA LEU A 322 -59.95 10.71 -15.45
C LEU A 322 -58.81 11.58 -14.92
N LEU A 323 -58.66 11.70 -13.58
CA LEU A 323 -57.59 12.43 -12.95
C LEU A 323 -56.24 11.69 -13.05
N LEU A 324 -56.24 10.36 -13.10
CA LEU A 324 -55.03 9.56 -13.33
C LEU A 324 -54.50 9.71 -14.75
N GLU A 325 -55.36 9.96 -15.72
CA GLU A 325 -54.94 10.22 -17.10
C GLU A 325 -54.47 11.65 -17.32
N HIS A 326 -54.89 12.59 -16.47
CA HIS A 326 -54.55 14.03 -16.55
C HIS A 326 -53.78 14.51 -15.35
N HIS A 327 -52.48 14.21 -15.30
CA HIS A 327 -51.55 14.58 -14.18
C HIS A 327 -51.40 16.09 -13.95
N GLU A 328 -51.91 16.93 -14.84
CA GLU A 328 -51.90 18.39 -14.74
C GLU A 328 -52.98 18.96 -13.82
N LEU A 329 -53.92 18.10 -13.42
CA LEU A 329 -55.03 18.43 -12.53
C LEU A 329 -54.87 17.77 -11.19
N GLN A 330 -54.98 18.54 -10.13
CA GLN A 330 -54.90 18.01 -8.75
C GLN A 330 -56.23 18.30 -8.02
N LEU A 331 -56.90 17.24 -7.60
CA LEU A 331 -58.10 17.35 -6.78
C LEU A 331 -57.71 17.66 -5.34
N MET A 332 -58.15 18.81 -4.84
CA MET A 332 -57.91 19.26 -3.47
C MET A 332 -59.04 18.87 -2.53
N GLU A 333 -60.28 19.01 -2.98
CA GLU A 333 -61.48 18.74 -2.18
C GLU A 333 -62.66 18.27 -3.09
N ALA A 334 -63.41 17.31 -2.62
CA ALA A 334 -64.64 16.85 -3.30
C ALA A 334 -65.82 16.83 -2.31
N ASN A 335 -66.80 17.64 -2.54
CA ASN A 335 -68.01 17.74 -1.69
C ASN A 335 -69.25 17.25 -2.48
N TYR A 336 -69.87 16.20 -2.00
CA TYR A 336 -71.14 15.67 -2.57
C TYR A 336 -72.32 15.99 -1.66
N SER A 337 -73.32 16.70 -2.18
CA SER A 337 -74.57 16.99 -1.46
C SER A 337 -75.67 16.03 -1.94
N GLN A 338 -76.06 15.11 -1.06
CA GLN A 338 -77.15 14.14 -1.34
C GLN A 338 -78.50 14.78 -1.55
N ARG A 339 -78.82 15.90 -0.81
CA ARG A 339 -80.07 16.63 -0.96
C ARG A 339 -80.22 17.32 -2.31
N GLN A 340 -79.14 17.83 -2.87
CA GLN A 340 -79.12 18.57 -4.11
C GLN A 340 -78.61 17.71 -5.26
N LYS A 341 -78.16 16.46 -4.97
CA LYS A 341 -77.51 15.59 -5.96
C LYS A 341 -76.37 16.29 -6.72
N SER A 342 -75.70 17.23 -6.03
CA SER A 342 -74.66 18.07 -6.64
C SER A 342 -73.27 17.70 -6.11
N LEU A 343 -72.28 17.63 -7.01
CA LEU A 343 -70.90 17.41 -6.74
C LEU A 343 -70.16 18.71 -6.95
N THR A 344 -69.44 19.16 -5.95
CA THR A 344 -68.54 20.33 -6.03
C THR A 344 -67.11 19.87 -5.87
N LEU A 345 -66.25 20.18 -6.82
CA LEU A 345 -64.82 19.85 -6.78
C LEU A 345 -64.00 21.12 -6.70
N LYS A 346 -63.02 21.13 -5.80
CA LYS A 346 -61.94 22.14 -5.79
C LYS A 346 -60.70 21.53 -6.39
N MET A 347 -60.20 22.11 -7.45
CA MET A 347 -59.07 21.58 -8.22
C MET A 347 -58.01 22.65 -8.45
N SER A 348 -56.73 22.23 -8.34
CA SER A 348 -55.61 23.04 -8.76
C SER A 348 -55.19 22.59 -10.16
N ALA A 349 -54.94 23.53 -11.05
CA ALA A 349 -54.48 23.29 -12.41
C ALA A 349 -53.40 24.27 -12.82
N LYS A 350 -52.47 23.85 -13.67
CA LYS A 350 -51.40 24.71 -14.18
C LYS A 350 -51.89 25.84 -15.09
N SER A 351 -53.00 25.63 -15.77
CA SER A 351 -53.62 26.67 -16.62
C SER A 351 -55.14 26.55 -16.60
N GLU A 352 -55.82 27.65 -16.94
CA GLU A 352 -57.28 27.67 -17.05
C GLU A 352 -57.81 26.73 -18.15
N ALA A 353 -57.06 26.62 -19.25
CA ALA A 353 -57.41 25.70 -20.37
C ALA A 353 -57.53 24.23 -19.90
N ASN A 354 -56.76 23.82 -18.86
CA ASN A 354 -56.87 22.44 -18.32
C ASN A 354 -58.16 22.21 -17.56
N ILE A 355 -58.72 23.26 -16.91
CA ILE A 355 -60.04 23.18 -16.25
C ILE A 355 -61.17 23.16 -17.29
N ASP A 356 -61.08 23.98 -18.35
CA ASP A 356 -62.06 24.00 -19.41
C ASP A 356 -62.10 22.64 -20.13
N ARG A 357 -60.95 22.05 -20.41
CA ARG A 357 -60.84 20.69 -20.97
C ARG A 357 -61.43 19.62 -20.04
N PHE A 358 -61.23 19.74 -18.73
CA PHE A 358 -61.87 18.85 -17.75
C PHE A 358 -63.38 18.97 -17.79
N CYS A 359 -63.96 20.16 -17.88
CA CYS A 359 -65.40 20.38 -17.97
C CYS A 359 -65.95 19.79 -19.29
N GLU A 360 -65.20 19.90 -20.41
CA GLU A 360 -65.58 19.27 -21.68
C GLU A 360 -65.60 17.72 -21.57
N LEU A 361 -64.58 17.12 -20.95
CA LEU A 361 -64.50 15.66 -20.82
C LEU A 361 -65.54 15.08 -19.88
N THR A 362 -66.02 15.84 -18.91
CA THR A 362 -67.08 15.40 -17.98
C THR A 362 -68.48 15.66 -18.49
N GLN A 363 -68.65 16.47 -19.54
CA GLN A 363 -69.94 16.93 -20.05
C GLN A 363 -70.90 15.80 -20.45
N SER A 364 -70.37 14.65 -20.93
CA SER A 364 -71.19 13.52 -21.42
C SER A 364 -71.84 12.70 -20.30
N TRP A 365 -71.29 12.66 -19.10
CA TRP A 365 -71.79 11.82 -17.99
C TRP A 365 -72.00 12.60 -16.68
N LEU A 366 -71.37 13.74 -16.49
CA LEU A 366 -71.53 14.64 -15.34
C LEU A 366 -71.22 16.06 -15.81
N PRO A 367 -72.15 16.82 -16.33
CA PRO A 367 -71.89 18.17 -16.78
C PRO A 367 -71.42 19.04 -15.61
N MET A 368 -70.15 19.47 -15.70
CA MET A 368 -69.51 20.29 -14.69
C MET A 368 -69.29 21.70 -15.25
N GLU A 369 -69.58 22.71 -14.45
CA GLU A 369 -69.40 24.10 -14.79
C GLU A 369 -68.43 24.77 -13.87
N LYS A 370 -67.57 25.63 -14.41
CA LYS A 370 -66.64 26.42 -13.68
C LYS A 370 -67.39 27.54 -12.95
N THR A 371 -67.28 27.58 -11.62
CA THR A 371 -68.04 28.50 -10.80
C THR A 371 -67.21 29.66 -10.31
N GLU A 372 -66.05 29.40 -9.69
CA GLU A 372 -65.25 30.45 -9.04
C GLU A 372 -63.76 30.06 -9.02
N LYS A 373 -62.86 31.07 -9.09
CA LYS A 373 -61.43 30.90 -8.87
C LYS A 373 -61.04 31.68 -7.61
N ASP A 374 -60.45 30.99 -6.67
CA ASP A 374 -59.86 31.65 -5.52
C ASP A 374 -58.62 32.49 -5.93
N PRO A 375 -58.63 33.78 -5.75
CA PRO A 375 -57.52 34.67 -6.18
C PRO A 375 -56.25 34.46 -5.33
N VAL A 376 -56.34 33.86 -4.13
CA VAL A 376 -55.21 33.69 -3.24
C VAL A 376 -54.54 32.33 -3.46
N SER A 377 -55.32 31.25 -3.53
CA SER A 377 -54.80 29.89 -3.69
C SER A 377 -54.70 29.41 -5.12
N GLY A 378 -55.33 30.12 -6.08
CA GLY A 378 -55.37 29.72 -7.48
C GLY A 378 -56.19 28.46 -7.75
N VAL A 379 -56.99 28.03 -6.78
CA VAL A 379 -57.81 26.82 -6.83
C VAL A 379 -59.16 27.15 -7.53
N TRP A 380 -59.54 26.31 -8.49
CA TRP A 380 -60.78 26.43 -9.22
C TRP A 380 -61.88 25.59 -8.56
N THR A 381 -63.04 26.21 -8.40
CA THR A 381 -64.27 25.51 -7.97
C THR A 381 -65.09 25.14 -9.20
N VAL A 382 -65.34 23.85 -9.36
CA VAL A 382 -66.16 23.29 -10.45
C VAL A 382 -67.32 22.57 -9.83
N ARG A 383 -68.52 22.85 -10.30
CA ARG A 383 -69.75 22.30 -9.74
C ARG A 383 -70.65 21.73 -10.79
N ASN A 384 -71.27 20.60 -10.49
CA ASN A 384 -72.41 20.08 -11.25
C ASN A 384 -73.69 20.69 -10.73
N SER A 385 -74.49 21.30 -11.59
CA SER A 385 -75.89 21.67 -11.32
C SER A 385 -76.69 20.41 -11.39
N GLY A 386 -77.12 19.83 -10.25
CA GLY A 386 -78.02 18.72 -10.19
C GLY A 386 -79.35 19.08 -10.87
N LYS A 387 -79.71 18.37 -11.93
CA LYS A 387 -81.08 18.28 -12.44
C LYS A 387 -81.77 17.06 -11.89
#